data_03e59a76ec3c095f8e6a72ec64f9dbeb
#
_entry.id   03e59a76ec3c095f8e6a72ec64f9dbeb
#
_cell.length_a   1.000
_cell.length_b   1.000
_cell.length_c   1.000
_cell.angle_alpha   90.00
_cell.angle_beta   90.00
_cell.angle_gamma   90.00
#
_symmetry.space_group_name_H-M   'P 1'
#
loop_
_entity.id
_entity.type
_entity.pdbx_description
1 polymer ?
#
loop_
_entity_poly.entity_id
_entity_poly.type
_entity_poly.pdbx_seq_one_letter_code
_entity_poly.pdbx_strand_id
1 'polypeptide(L)'
;YGDEKPASEMIFSYGFLESSTTEAREIFLDLEVPEDDPLALAKKIFCQNHSGIRISAIKDSEEVTWESGLAWIACVNEEDGLHFGIAQTTDGGRELETTWKGEKIQSASHLRELLAVDPLWEIFQLRAAVLLLERLETQLALLQETEEIISNMQEDKAAMDSMFRPGVFTSIAQFRLLEGELLEKAVEELIKQ
;
A
#
# COMPACT_ATOMS: atom_id res chain seq x y z
N TYR A 1 6.68 -25.83 0.55
CA TYR A 1 5.63 -24.89 0.98
C TYR A 1 5.30 -23.94 -0.16
N GLY A 2 4.58 -24.21 -1.11
CA GLY A 2 3.95 -23.46 -2.20
C GLY A 2 4.72 -22.29 -2.80
N ASP A 3 5.21 -22.45 -4.00
CA ASP A 3 5.84 -21.39 -4.83
C ASP A 3 4.94 -20.16 -5.11
N GLU A 4 3.81 -20.04 -4.42
CA GLU A 4 2.80 -19.02 -4.67
C GLU A 4 2.61 -18.02 -3.50
N LYS A 5 3.27 -18.24 -2.35
CA LYS A 5 3.09 -17.35 -1.20
C LYS A 5 4.00 -16.12 -1.26
N PRO A 6 3.48 -14.92 -0.90
CA PRO A 6 4.31 -13.74 -0.73
C PRO A 6 5.43 -13.95 0.30
N ALA A 7 6.58 -13.34 0.08
CA ALA A 7 7.72 -13.44 0.99
C ALA A 7 7.37 -12.93 2.40
N SER A 8 6.54 -11.88 2.51
CA SER A 8 6.01 -11.36 3.77
C SER A 8 5.21 -12.41 4.55
N GLU A 9 4.33 -13.17 3.88
CA GLU A 9 3.55 -14.23 4.50
C GLU A 9 4.45 -15.37 5.00
N MET A 10 5.49 -15.72 4.24
CA MET A 10 6.47 -16.74 4.64
C MET A 10 7.19 -16.36 5.93
N ILE A 11 7.73 -15.13 6.00
CA ILE A 11 8.41 -14.62 7.21
C ILE A 11 7.44 -14.56 8.38
N PHE A 12 6.25 -13.99 8.21
CA PHE A 12 5.31 -13.77 9.30
C PHE A 12 4.75 -15.09 9.84
N SER A 13 4.39 -16.02 8.97
CA SER A 13 3.72 -17.26 9.36
C SER A 13 4.69 -18.38 9.75
N TYR A 14 5.87 -18.44 9.13
CA TYR A 14 6.82 -19.55 9.30
C TYR A 14 8.17 -19.12 9.88
N GLY A 15 8.50 -17.83 9.82
CA GLY A 15 9.75 -17.29 10.39
C GLY A 15 10.99 -17.56 9.54
N PHE A 16 10.84 -17.93 8.27
CA PHE A 16 11.94 -18.15 7.33
C PHE A 16 11.51 -17.86 5.88
N LEU A 17 12.49 -17.67 5.01
CA LEU A 17 12.34 -17.71 3.56
C LEU A 17 13.00 -18.96 3.00
N GLU A 18 12.41 -19.52 1.96
CA GLU A 18 13.06 -20.57 1.19
C GLU A 18 14.23 -19.99 0.40
N SER A 19 15.32 -20.77 0.26
CA SER A 19 16.49 -20.32 -0.53
C SER A 19 16.20 -20.09 -2.01
N SER A 20 15.08 -20.60 -2.50
CA SER A 20 14.55 -20.40 -3.85
C SER A 20 13.72 -19.13 -4.02
N THR A 21 13.42 -18.40 -2.93
CA THR A 21 12.63 -17.16 -2.99
C THR A 21 13.50 -16.05 -3.60
N THR A 22 13.14 -15.60 -4.79
CA THR A 22 13.88 -14.61 -5.57
C THR A 22 13.14 -13.28 -5.72
N GLU A 23 11.90 -13.18 -5.26
CA GLU A 23 11.06 -11.98 -5.35
C GLU A 23 10.09 -11.88 -4.16
N ALA A 24 9.72 -10.68 -3.77
CA ALA A 24 8.74 -10.43 -2.71
C ALA A 24 7.33 -10.84 -3.11
N ARG A 25 6.99 -10.75 -4.39
CA ARG A 25 5.69 -10.95 -5.05
C ARG A 25 4.61 -9.96 -4.65
N GLU A 26 4.45 -9.71 -3.37
CA GLU A 26 3.44 -8.80 -2.86
C GLU A 26 3.96 -8.06 -1.63
N ILE A 27 3.64 -6.78 -1.55
CA ILE A 27 3.86 -5.93 -0.37
C ILE A 27 2.55 -5.22 -0.06
N PHE A 28 2.26 -5.10 1.22
CA PHE A 28 1.18 -4.26 1.72
C PHE A 28 1.77 -3.15 2.59
N LEU A 29 1.42 -1.90 2.27
CA LEU A 29 1.79 -0.72 3.04
C LEU A 29 0.54 0.02 3.50
N ASP A 30 0.56 0.52 4.73
CA ASP A 30 -0.46 1.44 5.18
C ASP A 30 -0.35 2.76 4.40
N LEU A 31 -1.49 3.27 3.98
CA LEU A 31 -1.62 4.57 3.33
C LEU A 31 -2.45 5.48 4.22
N GLU A 32 -2.05 6.73 4.32
CA GLU A 32 -2.78 7.72 5.11
C GLU A 32 -3.33 8.82 4.19
N VAL A 33 -4.46 9.38 4.59
CA VAL A 33 -4.98 10.60 3.97
C VAL A 33 -4.14 11.77 4.51
N PRO A 34 -3.73 12.74 3.66
CA PRO A 34 -3.00 13.92 4.09
C PRO A 34 -3.66 14.60 5.30
N GLU A 35 -2.85 15.06 6.25
CA GLU A 35 -3.34 15.65 7.51
C GLU A 35 -4.10 16.97 7.29
N ASP A 36 -3.79 17.69 6.23
CA ASP A 36 -4.42 18.95 5.84
C ASP A 36 -5.72 18.76 5.05
N ASP A 37 -6.10 17.51 4.73
CA ASP A 37 -7.36 17.21 4.05
C ASP A 37 -8.54 17.37 5.03
N PRO A 38 -9.44 18.35 4.81
CA PRO A 38 -10.59 18.57 5.70
C PRO A 38 -11.55 17.38 5.76
N LEU A 39 -11.51 16.49 4.79
CA LEU A 39 -12.34 15.28 4.70
C LEU A 39 -11.62 14.02 5.22
N ALA A 40 -10.40 14.13 5.74
CA ALA A 40 -9.57 12.98 6.12
C ALA A 40 -10.31 11.96 6.98
N LEU A 41 -11.02 12.40 8.02
CA LEU A 41 -11.77 11.50 8.91
C LEU A 41 -12.90 10.78 8.17
N ALA A 42 -13.67 11.48 7.34
CA ALA A 42 -14.78 10.87 6.59
C ALA A 42 -14.25 9.86 5.55
N LYS A 43 -13.16 10.18 4.87
CA LYS A 43 -12.47 9.29 3.92
C LYS A 43 -11.97 8.01 4.60
N LYS A 44 -11.33 8.14 5.77
CA LYS A 44 -10.89 6.98 6.58
C LYS A 44 -12.07 6.10 7.00
N ILE A 45 -13.16 6.69 7.48
CA ILE A 45 -14.38 5.95 7.87
C ILE A 45 -14.99 5.24 6.65
N PHE A 46 -15.06 5.89 5.50
CA PHE A 46 -15.61 5.31 4.28
C PHE A 46 -14.80 4.09 3.80
N CYS A 47 -13.48 4.14 3.90
CA CYS A 47 -12.60 3.04 3.50
C CYS A 47 -12.46 1.94 4.55
N GLN A 48 -12.95 2.11 5.76
CA GLN A 48 -12.97 1.25 6.95
C GLN A 48 -11.82 0.24 7.10
N ASN A 49 -11.72 -0.78 6.25
CA ASN A 49 -10.77 -1.88 6.36
C ASN A 49 -9.77 -1.97 5.19
N HIS A 50 -9.72 -0.96 4.32
CA HIS A 50 -8.91 -0.95 3.11
C HIS A 50 -8.05 0.32 3.06
N SER A 51 -7.36 0.61 4.16
CA SER A 51 -6.55 1.83 4.34
C SER A 51 -5.14 1.74 3.75
N GLY A 52 -4.81 0.67 3.03
CA GLY A 52 -3.47 0.46 2.51
C GLY A 52 -3.37 0.43 0.99
N ILE A 53 -2.13 0.29 0.55
CA ILE A 53 -1.78 -0.03 -0.82
C ILE A 53 -1.22 -1.45 -0.86
N ARG A 54 -1.72 -2.24 -1.80
CA ARG A 54 -1.17 -3.53 -2.18
C ARG A 54 -0.38 -3.37 -3.46
N ILE A 55 0.86 -3.79 -3.45
CA ILE A 55 1.76 -3.81 -4.60
C ILE A 55 2.03 -5.26 -4.94
N SER A 56 1.84 -5.64 -6.19
CA SER A 56 1.99 -7.02 -6.64
C SER A 56 2.83 -7.09 -7.91
N ALA A 57 3.85 -7.96 -7.91
CA ALA A 57 4.59 -8.32 -9.12
C ALA A 57 3.72 -9.19 -10.02
N ILE A 58 3.72 -8.92 -11.31
CA ILE A 58 3.05 -9.76 -12.29
C ILE A 58 3.96 -10.96 -12.62
N LYS A 59 3.42 -12.16 -12.46
CA LYS A 59 4.16 -13.40 -12.72
C LYS A 59 4.71 -13.41 -14.15
N ASP A 60 5.98 -13.78 -14.29
CA ASP A 60 6.70 -13.86 -15.57
C ASP A 60 6.81 -12.51 -16.32
N SER A 61 6.68 -11.39 -15.62
CA SER A 61 6.83 -10.02 -16.14
C SER A 61 7.67 -9.17 -15.17
N GLU A 62 8.30 -8.13 -15.69
CA GLU A 62 8.91 -7.10 -14.85
C GLU A 62 7.91 -6.04 -14.37
N GLU A 63 6.68 -6.13 -14.83
CA GLU A 63 5.63 -5.18 -14.51
C GLU A 63 5.10 -5.39 -13.08
N VAL A 64 4.70 -4.28 -12.47
CA VAL A 64 4.12 -4.23 -11.13
C VAL A 64 2.76 -3.57 -11.21
N THR A 65 1.82 -4.10 -10.45
CA THR A 65 0.49 -3.51 -10.28
C THR A 65 0.29 -3.02 -8.87
N TRP A 66 -0.59 -2.06 -8.72
CA TRP A 66 -1.01 -1.58 -7.41
C TRP A 66 -2.53 -1.51 -7.27
N GLU A 67 -3.00 -1.73 -6.06
CA GLU A 67 -4.41 -1.61 -5.68
C GLU A 67 -4.53 -0.83 -4.36
N SER A 68 -5.36 0.19 -4.35
CA SER A 68 -5.70 0.94 -3.15
C SER A 68 -7.07 1.61 -3.28
N GLY A 69 -8.00 1.23 -2.42
CA GLY A 69 -9.28 1.93 -2.31
C GLY A 69 -9.11 3.34 -1.74
N LEU A 70 -8.19 3.49 -0.76
CA LEU A 70 -7.95 4.77 -0.11
C LEU A 70 -7.31 5.80 -1.06
N ALA A 71 -6.41 5.38 -1.96
CA ALA A 71 -5.81 6.30 -2.93
C ALA A 71 -6.85 7.00 -3.79
N TRP A 72 -7.88 6.27 -4.24
CA TRP A 72 -8.95 6.83 -5.09
C TRP A 72 -9.88 7.78 -4.35
N ILE A 73 -10.15 7.57 -3.06
CA ILE A 73 -10.95 8.51 -2.28
C ILE A 73 -10.11 9.68 -1.77
N ALA A 74 -8.82 9.46 -1.52
CA ALA A 74 -7.91 10.50 -1.06
C ALA A 74 -7.56 11.51 -2.16
N CYS A 75 -7.50 11.09 -3.42
CA CYS A 75 -7.13 11.96 -4.55
C CYS A 75 -8.23 12.94 -5.00
N VAL A 76 -9.45 12.84 -4.45
CA VAL A 76 -10.60 13.70 -4.78
C VAL A 76 -11.09 14.47 -3.55
N ASN A 77 -11.73 15.61 -3.76
CA ASN A 77 -12.22 16.50 -2.70
C ASN A 77 -13.62 17.06 -3.00
N GLU A 78 -14.11 17.97 -2.15
CA GLU A 78 -15.44 18.61 -2.33
C GLU A 78 -15.53 19.41 -3.64
N GLU A 79 -14.45 20.05 -4.06
CA GLU A 79 -14.42 20.86 -5.30
C GLU A 79 -14.54 19.97 -6.55
N ASP A 80 -14.07 18.72 -6.47
CA ASP A 80 -14.22 17.73 -7.53
C ASP A 80 -15.64 17.13 -7.56
N GLY A 81 -16.40 17.26 -6.47
CA GLY A 81 -17.78 16.77 -6.34
C GLY A 81 -17.95 15.60 -5.36
N LEU A 82 -16.95 15.31 -4.51
CA LEU A 82 -17.08 14.35 -3.41
C LEU A 82 -17.75 15.01 -2.20
N HIS A 83 -18.85 14.46 -1.73
CA HIS A 83 -19.51 14.95 -0.54
C HIS A 83 -19.81 13.84 0.46
N PHE A 84 -19.67 14.17 1.74
CA PHE A 84 -20.04 13.31 2.85
C PHE A 84 -21.18 13.95 3.64
N GLY A 85 -22.20 13.14 3.91
CA GLY A 85 -23.35 13.51 4.72
C GLY A 85 -23.61 12.47 5.80
N ILE A 86 -24.52 12.78 6.72
CA ILE A 86 -25.00 11.84 7.72
C ILE A 86 -26.47 11.58 7.43
N ALA A 87 -26.79 10.35 7.02
CA ALA A 87 -28.15 9.89 6.84
C ALA A 87 -28.66 9.24 8.14
N GLN A 88 -29.96 9.45 8.44
CA GLN A 88 -30.60 8.74 9.53
C GLN A 88 -31.21 7.45 8.99
N THR A 89 -30.87 6.32 9.60
CA THR A 89 -31.41 5.02 9.24
C THR A 89 -32.82 4.82 9.82
N THR A 90 -33.56 3.88 9.28
CA THR A 90 -34.97 3.61 9.68
C THR A 90 -35.12 3.12 11.12
N ASP A 91 -34.05 2.60 11.71
CA ASP A 91 -33.95 2.17 13.12
C ASP A 91 -33.48 3.28 14.06
N GLY A 92 -33.29 4.52 13.55
CA GLY A 92 -32.83 5.69 14.30
C GLY A 92 -31.34 5.81 14.43
N GLY A 93 -30.55 4.94 13.80
CA GLY A 93 -29.10 5.02 13.71
C GLY A 93 -28.64 6.17 12.79
N ARG A 94 -27.33 6.36 12.73
CA ARG A 94 -26.67 7.32 11.81
C ARG A 94 -25.67 6.57 10.96
N GLU A 95 -25.70 6.83 9.66
CA GLU A 95 -24.80 6.24 8.68
C GLU A 95 -24.12 7.33 7.87
N LEU A 96 -22.84 7.14 7.54
CA LEU A 96 -22.12 8.01 6.63
C LEU A 96 -22.66 7.78 5.21
N GLU A 97 -23.21 8.83 4.61
CA GLU A 97 -23.62 8.82 3.22
C GLU A 97 -22.57 9.55 2.38
N THR A 98 -22.11 8.90 1.33
CA THR A 98 -21.08 9.45 0.45
C THR A 98 -21.63 9.57 -0.96
N THR A 99 -21.43 10.72 -1.59
CA THR A 99 -21.88 10.96 -2.96
C THR A 99 -20.72 11.54 -3.81
N TRP A 100 -20.72 11.17 -5.08
CA TRP A 100 -19.87 11.74 -6.13
C TRP A 100 -20.74 12.44 -7.16
N LYS A 101 -20.60 13.78 -7.28
CA LYS A 101 -21.41 14.61 -8.22
C LYS A 101 -22.92 14.34 -8.10
N GLY A 102 -23.40 14.06 -6.88
CA GLY A 102 -24.79 13.77 -6.56
C GLY A 102 -25.21 12.30 -6.71
N GLU A 103 -24.36 11.43 -7.21
CA GLU A 103 -24.58 9.99 -7.25
C GLU A 103 -24.07 9.32 -5.95
N LYS A 104 -24.89 8.47 -5.33
CA LYS A 104 -24.51 7.76 -4.10
C LYS A 104 -23.46 6.69 -4.41
N ILE A 105 -22.33 6.76 -3.73
CA ILE A 105 -21.27 5.74 -3.83
C ILE A 105 -21.31 4.81 -2.62
N GLN A 106 -21.06 3.52 -2.88
CA GLN A 106 -21.14 2.46 -1.87
C GLN A 106 -19.76 1.96 -1.44
N SER A 107 -18.74 2.15 -2.27
CA SER A 107 -17.40 1.66 -2.05
C SER A 107 -16.36 2.49 -2.82
N ALA A 108 -15.11 2.37 -2.43
CA ALA A 108 -14.00 2.98 -3.16
C ALA A 108 -13.86 2.43 -4.60
N SER A 109 -14.21 1.16 -4.82
CA SER A 109 -14.21 0.57 -6.16
C SER A 109 -15.29 1.21 -7.04
N HIS A 110 -16.48 1.44 -6.51
CA HIS A 110 -17.54 2.14 -7.23
C HIS A 110 -17.13 3.58 -7.55
N LEU A 111 -16.48 4.30 -6.61
CA LEU A 111 -15.93 5.62 -6.90
C LEU A 111 -14.93 5.55 -8.06
N ARG A 112 -13.98 4.61 -8.04
CA ARG A 112 -12.98 4.45 -9.10
C ARG A 112 -13.62 4.24 -10.48
N GLU A 113 -14.70 3.46 -10.57
CA GLU A 113 -15.46 3.27 -11.81
C GLU A 113 -16.05 4.59 -12.33
N LEU A 114 -16.60 5.41 -11.44
CA LEU A 114 -17.14 6.73 -11.78
C LEU A 114 -16.03 7.71 -12.18
N LEU A 115 -14.89 7.70 -11.50
CA LEU A 115 -13.72 8.50 -11.85
C LEU A 115 -13.19 8.13 -13.24
N ALA A 116 -13.18 6.84 -13.60
CA ALA A 116 -12.62 6.35 -14.85
C ALA A 116 -13.40 6.86 -16.10
N VAL A 117 -14.64 7.27 -15.95
CA VAL A 117 -15.46 7.86 -17.03
C VAL A 117 -15.55 9.39 -16.93
N ASP A 118 -14.94 10.00 -15.92
CA ASP A 118 -14.94 11.44 -15.72
C ASP A 118 -13.96 12.13 -16.69
N PRO A 119 -14.28 13.30 -17.23
CA PRO A 119 -13.37 14.09 -18.08
C PRO A 119 -12.02 14.44 -17.41
N LEU A 120 -11.96 14.45 -16.09
CA LEU A 120 -10.75 14.74 -15.30
C LEU A 120 -9.99 13.48 -14.86
N TRP A 121 -10.28 12.32 -15.44
CA TRP A 121 -9.68 11.05 -15.07
C TRP A 121 -8.15 11.08 -14.98
N GLU A 122 -7.47 11.67 -15.97
CA GLU A 122 -6.01 11.80 -15.98
C GLU A 122 -5.48 12.60 -14.77
N ILE A 123 -6.23 13.62 -14.33
CA ILE A 123 -5.86 14.42 -13.15
C ILE A 123 -6.01 13.59 -11.89
N PHE A 124 -7.07 12.79 -11.77
CA PHE A 124 -7.27 11.92 -10.61
C PHE A 124 -6.24 10.80 -10.55
N GLN A 125 -5.88 10.23 -11.70
CA GLN A 125 -4.77 9.27 -11.79
C GLN A 125 -3.45 9.88 -11.32
N LEU A 126 -3.11 11.08 -11.81
CA LEU A 126 -1.90 11.78 -11.40
C LEU A 126 -1.87 12.05 -9.89
N ARG A 127 -2.98 12.54 -9.32
CA ARG A 127 -3.06 12.80 -7.87
C ARG A 127 -2.91 11.50 -7.06
N ALA A 128 -3.54 10.42 -7.48
CA ALA A 128 -3.38 9.11 -6.85
C ALA A 128 -1.94 8.61 -6.95
N ALA A 129 -1.31 8.72 -8.13
CA ALA A 129 0.07 8.33 -8.35
C ALA A 129 1.05 9.13 -7.46
N VAL A 130 0.87 10.45 -7.32
CA VAL A 130 1.70 11.28 -6.43
C VAL A 130 1.57 10.83 -4.98
N LEU A 131 0.35 10.58 -4.48
CA LEU A 131 0.12 10.10 -3.12
C LEU A 131 0.81 8.76 -2.86
N LEU A 132 0.74 7.86 -3.84
CA LEU A 132 1.39 6.55 -3.74
C LEU A 132 2.90 6.66 -3.80
N LEU A 133 3.43 7.48 -4.70
CA LEU A 133 4.86 7.70 -4.88
C LEU A 133 5.49 8.21 -3.58
N GLU A 134 4.90 9.21 -2.93
CA GLU A 134 5.35 9.75 -1.65
C GLU A 134 5.42 8.65 -0.57
N ARG A 135 4.42 7.77 -0.53
CA ARG A 135 4.41 6.66 0.44
C ARG A 135 5.49 5.62 0.15
N LEU A 136 5.70 5.28 -1.13
CA LEU A 136 6.73 4.31 -1.53
C LEU A 136 8.14 4.85 -1.29
N GLU A 137 8.40 6.10 -1.63
CA GLU A 137 9.68 6.77 -1.39
C GLU A 137 10.00 6.83 0.12
N THR A 138 8.98 7.12 0.94
CA THR A 138 9.12 7.09 2.40
C THR A 138 9.53 5.69 2.88
N GLN A 139 8.92 4.63 2.36
CA GLN A 139 9.28 3.26 2.73
C GLN A 139 10.70 2.89 2.28
N LEU A 140 11.09 3.26 1.07
CA LEU A 140 12.44 3.06 0.57
C LEU A 140 13.48 3.81 1.41
N ALA A 141 13.21 5.06 1.79
CA ALA A 141 14.08 5.82 2.66
C ALA A 141 14.30 5.14 4.03
N LEU A 142 13.23 4.59 4.63
CA LEU A 142 13.31 3.81 5.87
C LEU A 142 14.15 2.52 5.72
N LEU A 143 14.04 1.85 4.59
CA LEU A 143 14.90 0.69 4.28
C LEU A 143 16.36 1.11 4.16
N GLN A 144 16.65 2.20 3.45
CA GLN A 144 18.02 2.71 3.27
C GLN A 144 18.64 3.19 4.60
N GLU A 145 17.90 3.93 5.41
CA GLU A 145 18.38 4.41 6.72
C GLU A 145 18.82 3.28 7.65
N THR A 146 18.14 2.15 7.59
CA THR A 146 18.45 0.99 8.43
C THR A 146 19.42 -0.02 7.78
N GLU A 147 19.85 0.20 6.54
CA GLU A 147 20.74 -0.72 5.82
C GLU A 147 22.13 -0.86 6.48
N GLU A 148 22.73 0.26 6.90
CA GLU A 148 24.02 0.24 7.59
C GLU A 148 23.96 -0.55 8.90
N ILE A 149 22.84 -0.43 9.65
CA ILE A 149 22.63 -1.17 10.89
C ILE A 149 22.56 -2.66 10.59
N ILE A 150 21.81 -3.07 9.57
CA ILE A 150 21.66 -4.48 9.18
C ILE A 150 22.99 -5.06 8.69
N SER A 151 23.74 -4.32 7.87
CA SER A 151 25.08 -4.74 7.40
C SER A 151 26.05 -4.95 8.54
N ASN A 152 26.13 -4.01 9.49
CA ASN A 152 26.98 -4.13 10.67
C ASN A 152 26.58 -5.34 11.52
N MET A 153 25.28 -5.61 11.66
CA MET A 153 24.79 -6.80 12.37
C MET A 153 25.13 -8.10 11.66
N GLN A 154 25.18 -8.13 10.31
CA GLN A 154 25.57 -9.30 9.53
C GLN A 154 27.04 -9.68 9.75
N GLU A 155 27.93 -8.71 9.99
CA GLU A 155 29.35 -8.94 10.24
C GLU A 155 29.59 -9.62 11.59
N ASP A 156 28.77 -9.36 12.62
CA ASP A 156 28.86 -9.98 13.93
C ASP A 156 27.93 -11.21 14.07
N LYS A 157 28.29 -12.25 13.33
CA LYS A 157 27.51 -13.50 13.30
C LYS A 157 27.39 -14.16 14.69
N ALA A 158 28.40 -14.05 15.55
CA ALA A 158 28.37 -14.66 16.87
C ALA A 158 27.38 -13.98 17.81
N ALA A 159 27.27 -12.64 17.75
CA ALA A 159 26.27 -11.90 18.50
C ALA A 159 24.86 -12.22 17.95
N MET A 160 24.69 -12.30 16.64
CA MET A 160 23.43 -12.63 15.99
C MET A 160 22.91 -14.03 16.38
N ASP A 161 23.76 -15.05 16.32
CA ASP A 161 23.41 -16.42 16.69
C ASP A 161 23.03 -16.56 18.17
N SER A 162 23.46 -15.63 19.03
CA SER A 162 23.08 -15.57 20.44
C SER A 162 21.75 -14.86 20.70
N MET A 163 21.36 -13.91 19.82
CA MET A 163 20.18 -13.08 19.99
C MET A 163 18.95 -13.61 19.24
N PHE A 164 19.18 -14.25 18.10
CA PHE A 164 18.12 -14.75 17.22
C PHE A 164 18.22 -16.25 16.99
N ARG A 165 17.10 -16.85 16.60
CA ARG A 165 17.13 -18.24 16.11
C ARG A 165 17.99 -18.31 14.85
N PRO A 166 18.79 -19.36 14.67
CA PRO A 166 19.60 -19.53 13.46
C PRO A 166 18.77 -19.38 12.18
N GLY A 167 19.24 -18.57 11.26
CA GLY A 167 18.57 -18.32 9.98
C GLY A 167 17.49 -17.24 9.95
N VAL A 168 16.91 -16.83 11.09
CA VAL A 168 15.87 -15.81 11.13
C VAL A 168 16.41 -14.47 10.63
N PHE A 169 17.58 -14.07 11.15
CA PHE A 169 18.20 -12.81 10.72
C PHE A 169 18.52 -12.80 9.21
N THR A 170 19.07 -13.91 8.70
CA THR A 170 19.35 -14.05 7.26
C THR A 170 18.09 -13.93 6.42
N SER A 171 16.98 -14.55 6.88
CA SER A 171 15.69 -14.46 6.19
C SER A 171 15.12 -13.04 6.21
N ILE A 172 15.27 -12.32 7.32
CA ILE A 172 14.83 -10.91 7.42
C ILE A 172 15.66 -10.03 6.49
N ALA A 173 16.99 -10.18 6.47
CA ALA A 173 17.86 -9.42 5.59
C ALA A 173 17.55 -9.69 4.11
N GLN A 174 17.34 -10.96 3.73
CA GLN A 174 16.91 -11.33 2.39
C GLN A 174 15.54 -10.72 2.04
N PHE A 175 14.56 -10.80 2.95
CA PHE A 175 13.23 -10.22 2.73
C PHE A 175 13.30 -8.71 2.46
N ARG A 176 14.12 -7.96 3.22
CA ARG A 176 14.30 -6.52 3.02
C ARG A 176 14.83 -6.19 1.63
N LEU A 177 15.78 -6.97 1.11
CA LEU A 177 16.30 -6.78 -0.25
C LEU A 177 15.18 -6.98 -1.29
N LEU A 178 14.42 -8.08 -1.17
CA LEU A 178 13.31 -8.38 -2.07
C LEU A 178 12.18 -7.33 -1.98
N GLU A 179 11.90 -6.82 -0.78
CA GLU A 179 10.95 -5.72 -0.57
C GLU A 179 11.43 -4.45 -1.27
N GLY A 180 12.71 -4.08 -1.09
CA GLY A 180 13.32 -2.92 -1.74
C GLY A 180 13.22 -2.99 -3.27
N GLU A 181 13.59 -4.12 -3.86
CA GLU A 181 13.52 -4.34 -5.32
C GLU A 181 12.08 -4.20 -5.86
N LEU A 182 11.08 -4.71 -5.14
CA LEU A 182 9.69 -4.58 -5.56
C LEU A 182 9.18 -3.13 -5.43
N LEU A 183 9.58 -2.42 -4.38
CA LEU A 183 9.26 -1.01 -4.19
C LEU A 183 9.89 -0.13 -5.26
N GLU A 184 11.18 -0.35 -5.61
CA GLU A 184 11.86 0.38 -6.68
C GLU A 184 11.15 0.20 -8.02
N LYS A 185 10.77 -1.03 -8.38
CA LYS A 185 9.98 -1.30 -9.58
C LYS A 185 8.62 -0.60 -9.57
N ALA A 186 7.96 -0.56 -8.40
CA ALA A 186 6.67 0.13 -8.26
C ALA A 186 6.81 1.65 -8.44
N VAL A 187 7.86 2.26 -7.92
CA VAL A 187 8.19 3.67 -8.14
C VAL A 187 8.45 3.95 -9.62
N GLU A 188 9.26 3.13 -10.28
CA GLU A 188 9.53 3.28 -11.71
C GLU A 188 8.25 3.19 -12.56
N GLU A 189 7.33 2.28 -12.19
CA GLU A 189 6.07 2.11 -12.93
C GLU A 189 5.12 3.29 -12.73
N LEU A 190 5.04 3.84 -11.50
CA LEU A 190 4.24 5.04 -11.22
C LEU A 190 4.77 6.29 -11.97
N ILE A 191 6.08 6.42 -12.16
CA ILE A 191 6.69 7.54 -12.88
C ILE A 191 6.40 7.46 -14.40
N LYS A 192 6.16 6.27 -14.95
CA LYS A 192 5.83 6.08 -16.37
C LYS A 192 4.38 6.39 -16.71
N GLN A 193 3.49 6.43 -15.71
CA GLN A 193 2.05 6.73 -15.88
C GLN A 193 1.78 8.24 -16.03
#